data_dff1646a9c836a66fe394cb42c974902
#
_entry.id   dff1646a9c836a66fe394cb42c974902
#
_cell.length_a   1.000
_cell.length_b   1.000
_cell.length_c   1.000
_cell.angle_alpha   90.00
_cell.angle_beta   90.00
_cell.angle_gamma   90.00
#
_symmetry.space_group_name_H-M   'P 1'
#
loop_
_entity.id
_entity.type
_entity.pdbx_description
1 polymer ?
#
loop_
_entity_poly.entity_id
_entity_poly.type
_entity_poly.pdbx_seq_one_letter_code
_entity_poly.pdbx_strand_id
1 'polypeptide(L)'
;MMKEDVIRLNEQLKGKKAEEVLDYFLEKYQGHIALASSLGIEDQGLTAMICGIDATTRIFTLDTGRLFPETYSLIGRTNMTYGIRIQVFFPDYHEVEKMVAEHGGNLFYDSIEYRRLCCHIRKLEPLKRAFQGMKVW
;
A
#
# COMPACT_ATOMS: atom_id res chain seq x y z
N MET A 1 -3.05 3.03 19.44
CA MET A 1 -4.39 3.67 19.59
C MET A 1 -5.28 2.71 20.35
N MET A 2 -5.87 3.14 21.46
CA MET A 2 -6.77 2.30 22.25
C MET A 2 -8.12 2.18 21.56
N LYS A 3 -8.88 1.10 21.83
CA LYS A 3 -10.20 0.87 21.21
C LYS A 3 -11.18 2.04 21.44
N GLU A 4 -11.12 2.65 22.62
CA GLU A 4 -11.91 3.84 22.98
C GLU A 4 -11.56 5.06 22.13
N ASP A 5 -10.28 5.26 21.80
CA ASP A 5 -9.85 6.35 20.92
C ASP A 5 -10.42 6.19 19.51
N VAL A 6 -10.50 4.95 18.99
CA VAL A 6 -11.08 4.66 17.67
C VAL A 6 -12.58 4.99 17.66
N ILE A 7 -13.31 4.59 18.71
CA ILE A 7 -14.75 4.89 18.83
C ILE A 7 -14.99 6.40 18.84
N ARG A 8 -14.24 7.14 19.66
CA ARG A 8 -14.34 8.60 19.74
C ARG A 8 -14.02 9.27 18.42
N LEU A 9 -12.98 8.82 17.72
CA LEU A 9 -12.62 9.32 16.39
C LEU A 9 -13.71 9.07 15.35
N ASN A 10 -14.30 7.88 15.34
CA ASN A 10 -15.39 7.57 14.43
C ASN A 10 -16.59 8.48 14.63
N GLU A 11 -16.97 8.77 15.89
CA GLU A 11 -18.03 9.73 16.17
C GLU A 11 -17.66 11.17 15.76
N GLN A 12 -16.43 11.58 16.01
CA GLN A 12 -15.93 12.92 15.64
C GLN A 12 -15.89 13.14 14.12
N LEU A 13 -15.57 12.09 13.36
CA LEU A 13 -15.43 12.14 11.90
C LEU A 13 -16.71 11.76 11.15
N LYS A 14 -17.75 11.36 11.86
CA LYS A 14 -19.03 10.96 11.28
C LYS A 14 -19.65 12.08 10.45
N GLY A 15 -20.01 11.76 9.20
CA GLY A 15 -20.62 12.71 8.27
C GLY A 15 -19.67 13.72 7.62
N LYS A 16 -18.35 13.66 7.92
CA LYS A 16 -17.36 14.47 7.23
C LYS A 16 -17.09 13.91 5.82
N LYS A 17 -16.67 14.80 4.92
CA LYS A 17 -16.23 14.42 3.57
C LYS A 17 -14.89 13.69 3.63
N ALA A 18 -14.59 12.90 2.60
CA ALA A 18 -13.34 12.15 2.52
C ALA A 18 -12.09 13.04 2.67
N GLU A 19 -12.10 14.20 2.03
CA GLU A 19 -11.01 15.16 2.09
C GLU A 19 -10.80 15.71 3.50
N GLU A 20 -11.87 15.98 4.25
CA GLU A 20 -11.78 16.45 5.64
C GLU A 20 -11.22 15.38 6.59
N VAL A 21 -11.54 14.11 6.32
CA VAL A 21 -10.99 12.97 7.06
C VAL A 21 -9.50 12.80 6.76
N LEU A 22 -9.14 12.87 5.49
CA LEU A 22 -7.73 12.78 5.06
C LEU A 22 -6.91 13.93 5.65
N ASP A 23 -7.38 15.15 5.55
CA ASP A 23 -6.69 16.33 6.09
C ASP A 23 -6.38 16.17 7.58
N TYR A 24 -7.40 15.76 8.37
CA TYR A 24 -7.23 15.47 9.79
C TYR A 24 -6.12 14.45 10.07
N PHE A 25 -6.07 13.33 9.33
CA PHE A 25 -5.08 12.29 9.56
C PHE A 25 -3.70 12.67 9.03
N LEU A 26 -3.62 13.33 7.90
CA LEU A 26 -2.36 13.78 7.29
C LEU A 26 -1.66 14.80 8.20
N GLU A 27 -2.42 15.77 8.74
CA GLU A 27 -1.88 16.73 9.69
C GLU A 27 -1.43 16.06 11.00
N LYS A 28 -2.31 15.25 11.61
CA LYS A 28 -2.07 14.64 12.92
C LYS A 28 -0.93 13.62 12.92
N TYR A 29 -0.73 12.90 11.82
CA TYR A 29 0.27 11.84 11.71
C TYR A 29 1.34 12.12 10.66
N GLN A 30 1.63 13.40 10.41
CA GLN A 30 2.64 13.81 9.44
C GLN A 30 3.96 13.03 9.64
N GLY A 31 4.50 12.44 8.58
CA GLY A 31 5.69 11.59 8.62
C GLY A 31 5.46 10.16 9.16
N HIS A 32 4.28 9.85 9.71
CA HIS A 32 3.92 8.53 10.25
C HIS A 32 2.64 7.94 9.63
N ILE A 33 2.21 8.49 8.52
CA ILE A 33 1.08 8.01 7.72
C ILE A 33 1.55 7.68 6.30
N ALA A 34 0.96 6.66 5.70
CA ALA A 34 1.26 6.28 4.32
C ALA A 34 0.03 5.71 3.63
N LEU A 35 -0.08 5.92 2.31
CA LEU A 35 -1.02 5.20 1.46
C LEU A 35 -0.33 3.95 0.88
N ALA A 36 -0.90 2.78 1.17
CA ALA A 36 -0.56 1.53 0.49
C ALA A 36 -1.44 1.39 -0.75
N SER A 37 -0.93 1.77 -1.91
CA SER A 37 -1.71 1.81 -3.16
C SER A 37 -1.58 0.52 -3.95
N SER A 38 -2.72 -0.06 -4.35
CA SER A 38 -2.80 -1.12 -5.36
C SER A 38 -2.83 -0.56 -6.79
N LEU A 39 -2.87 0.77 -6.94
CA LEU A 39 -3.07 1.50 -8.21
C LEU A 39 -4.47 1.27 -8.83
N GLY A 40 -5.39 0.67 -8.08
CA GLY A 40 -6.80 0.60 -8.45
C GLY A 40 -7.45 1.98 -8.50
N ILE A 41 -8.67 2.04 -9.04
CA ILE A 41 -9.37 3.32 -9.24
C ILE A 41 -9.63 4.07 -7.93
N GLU A 42 -9.94 3.35 -6.87
CA GLU A 42 -10.15 3.90 -5.52
C GLU A 42 -8.86 4.51 -4.97
N ASP A 43 -7.74 3.79 -5.11
CA ASP A 43 -6.43 4.25 -4.66
C ASP A 43 -5.91 5.43 -5.48
N GLN A 44 -6.27 5.51 -6.76
CA GLN A 44 -5.98 6.68 -7.59
C GLN A 44 -6.78 7.91 -7.13
N GLY A 45 -8.04 7.72 -6.72
CA GLY A 45 -8.84 8.78 -6.10
C GLY A 45 -8.22 9.26 -4.78
N LEU A 46 -7.81 8.35 -3.90
CA LEU A 46 -7.11 8.68 -2.66
C LEU A 46 -5.77 9.38 -2.94
N THR A 47 -5.00 8.92 -3.92
CA THR A 47 -3.75 9.55 -4.34
C THR A 47 -3.98 11.00 -4.76
N ALA A 48 -5.02 11.27 -5.57
CA ALA A 48 -5.36 12.62 -6.00
C ALA A 48 -5.70 13.54 -4.82
N MET A 49 -6.55 13.08 -3.89
CA MET A 49 -6.94 13.84 -2.70
C MET A 49 -5.73 14.10 -1.78
N ILE A 50 -4.93 13.07 -1.50
CA ILE A 50 -3.72 13.18 -0.65
C ILE A 50 -2.74 14.17 -1.26
N CYS A 51 -2.44 14.07 -2.55
CA CYS A 51 -1.53 15.00 -3.23
C CYS A 51 -2.05 16.43 -3.25
N GLY A 52 -3.38 16.62 -3.27
CA GLY A 52 -4.01 17.93 -3.17
C GLY A 52 -3.89 18.57 -1.77
N ILE A 53 -3.75 17.75 -0.72
CA ILE A 53 -3.60 18.20 0.67
C ILE A 53 -2.12 18.31 1.04
N ASP A 54 -1.37 17.22 0.88
CA ASP A 54 0.07 17.13 1.17
C ASP A 54 0.77 16.14 0.23
N ALA A 55 1.38 16.68 -0.84
CA ALA A 55 2.13 15.91 -1.83
C ALA A 55 3.42 15.27 -1.28
N THR A 56 3.82 15.58 -0.05
CA THR A 56 4.98 14.95 0.62
C THR A 56 4.60 13.67 1.35
N THR A 57 3.31 13.36 1.46
CA THR A 57 2.81 12.14 2.08
C THR A 57 3.37 10.91 1.38
N ARG A 58 3.83 9.95 2.18
CA ARG A 58 4.39 8.70 1.65
C ARG A 58 3.31 7.87 0.98
N ILE A 59 3.54 7.56 -0.31
CA ILE A 59 2.73 6.61 -1.08
C ILE A 59 3.64 5.47 -1.52
N PHE A 60 3.20 4.23 -1.32
CA PHE A 60 3.95 3.06 -1.77
C PHE A 60 3.05 2.01 -2.41
N THR A 61 3.66 1.14 -3.19
CA THR A 61 3.02 -0.05 -3.76
C THR A 61 3.91 -1.27 -3.58
N LEU A 62 3.32 -2.45 -3.70
CA LEU A 62 4.03 -3.72 -3.68
C LEU A 62 4.16 -4.25 -5.11
N ASP A 63 5.39 -4.43 -5.57
CA ASP A 63 5.63 -5.22 -6.77
C ASP A 63 5.84 -6.68 -6.38
N THR A 64 4.86 -7.50 -6.65
CA THR A 64 4.91 -8.94 -6.35
C THR A 64 5.81 -9.72 -7.31
N GLY A 65 6.38 -9.08 -8.35
CA GLY A 65 7.03 -9.70 -9.47
C GLY A 65 6.05 -10.36 -10.45
N ARG A 66 4.75 -10.04 -10.33
CA ARG A 66 3.66 -10.58 -11.17
C ARG A 66 2.63 -9.50 -11.53
N LEU A 67 3.08 -8.26 -11.66
CA LEU A 67 2.23 -7.16 -12.10
C LEU A 67 2.12 -7.13 -13.62
N PHE A 68 1.01 -6.58 -14.11
CA PHE A 68 0.83 -6.34 -15.53
C PHE A 68 1.70 -5.16 -16.01
N PRO A 69 2.14 -5.16 -17.29
CA PRO A 69 2.89 -4.03 -17.86
C PRO A 69 2.17 -2.68 -17.72
N GLU A 70 0.84 -2.69 -17.79
CA GLU A 70 -0.01 -1.50 -17.62
C GLU A 70 0.12 -0.90 -16.22
N THR A 71 0.32 -1.74 -15.19
CA THR A 71 0.53 -1.28 -13.81
C THR A 71 1.84 -0.50 -13.68
N TYR A 72 2.93 -0.99 -14.26
CA TYR A 72 4.20 -0.25 -14.27
C TYR A 72 4.07 1.09 -15.01
N SER A 73 3.38 1.10 -16.15
CA SER A 73 3.10 2.33 -16.89
C SER A 73 2.26 3.32 -16.07
N LEU A 74 1.31 2.81 -15.29
CA LEU A 74 0.46 3.62 -14.43
C LEU A 74 1.25 4.26 -13.28
N ILE A 75 2.19 3.55 -12.65
CA ILE A 75 3.10 4.12 -11.63
C ILE A 75 3.81 5.35 -12.22
N GLY A 76 4.42 5.21 -13.40
CA GLY A 76 5.12 6.30 -14.06
C GLY A 76 4.21 7.50 -14.35
N ARG A 77 3.02 7.25 -14.90
CA ARG A 77 2.03 8.31 -15.18
C ARG A 77 1.56 9.01 -13.91
N THR A 78 1.26 8.27 -12.86
CA THR A 78 0.84 8.83 -11.57
C THR A 78 1.93 9.73 -10.97
N ASN A 79 3.18 9.26 -10.98
CA ASN A 79 4.32 10.06 -10.53
C ASN A 79 4.45 11.38 -11.30
N MET A 80 4.32 11.34 -12.62
CA MET A 80 4.38 12.53 -13.47
C MET A 80 3.21 13.48 -13.21
N THR A 81 2.00 12.95 -13.09
CA THR A 81 0.77 13.75 -12.94
C THR A 81 0.77 14.54 -11.64
N TYR A 82 1.22 13.94 -10.54
CA TYR A 82 1.17 14.57 -9.22
C TYR A 82 2.53 15.08 -8.73
N GLY A 83 3.60 14.92 -9.50
CA GLY A 83 4.95 15.35 -9.11
C GLY A 83 5.51 14.59 -7.91
N ILE A 84 5.10 13.34 -7.72
CA ILE A 84 5.46 12.49 -6.58
C ILE A 84 6.40 11.35 -7.00
N ARG A 85 6.82 10.56 -6.02
CA ARG A 85 7.56 9.30 -6.23
C ARG A 85 6.94 8.20 -5.39
N ILE A 86 6.09 7.38 -6.01
CA ILE A 86 5.57 6.16 -5.38
C ILE A 86 6.74 5.23 -5.09
N GLN A 87 6.91 4.83 -3.82
CA GLN A 87 7.91 3.85 -3.42
C GLN A 87 7.43 2.45 -3.83
N VAL A 88 8.31 1.66 -4.44
CA VAL A 88 8.00 0.28 -4.84
C VAL A 88 8.76 -0.68 -3.93
N PHE A 89 8.02 -1.56 -3.25
CA PHE A 89 8.60 -2.61 -2.41
C PHE A 89 8.51 -3.95 -3.12
N PHE A 90 9.66 -4.61 -3.23
CA PHE A 90 9.80 -5.93 -3.85
C PHE A 90 9.91 -7.01 -2.77
N PRO A 91 9.49 -8.26 -3.05
CA PRO A 91 9.79 -9.38 -2.17
C PRO A 91 11.29 -9.65 -2.11
N ASP A 92 11.74 -10.31 -1.05
CA ASP A 92 13.11 -10.82 -0.98
C ASP A 92 13.33 -11.83 -2.11
N TYR A 93 14.34 -11.60 -2.95
CA TYR A 93 14.55 -12.43 -4.13
C TYR A 93 15.00 -13.85 -3.77
N HIS A 94 15.76 -14.04 -2.70
CA HIS A 94 16.19 -15.37 -2.25
C HIS A 94 14.99 -16.23 -1.85
N GLU A 95 14.03 -15.64 -1.12
CA GLU A 95 12.80 -16.35 -0.73
C GLU A 95 11.93 -16.70 -1.96
N VAL A 96 11.88 -15.79 -2.94
CA VAL A 96 11.15 -16.03 -4.19
C VAL A 96 11.81 -17.14 -4.99
N GLU A 97 13.15 -17.10 -5.18
CA GLU A 97 13.90 -18.10 -5.91
C GLU A 97 13.76 -19.48 -5.27
N LYS A 98 13.89 -19.57 -3.94
CA LYS A 98 13.70 -20.80 -3.18
C LYS A 98 12.28 -21.36 -3.39
N MET A 99 11.27 -20.56 -3.17
CA MET A 99 9.87 -20.96 -3.34
C MET A 99 9.60 -21.48 -4.76
N VAL A 100 10.10 -20.78 -5.78
CA VAL A 100 9.90 -21.16 -7.18
C VAL A 100 10.68 -22.44 -7.53
N ALA A 101 11.90 -22.61 -7.02
CA ALA A 101 12.69 -23.81 -7.23
C ALA A 101 12.04 -25.06 -6.59
N GLU A 102 11.44 -24.90 -5.40
CA GLU A 102 10.82 -26.02 -4.67
C GLU A 102 9.41 -26.37 -5.19
N HIS A 103 8.61 -25.38 -5.60
CA HIS A 103 7.19 -25.55 -5.85
C HIS A 103 6.71 -25.04 -7.22
N GLY A 104 7.60 -24.45 -8.03
CA GLY A 104 7.25 -23.87 -9.32
C GLY A 104 6.65 -22.47 -9.23
N GLY A 105 6.65 -21.75 -10.37
CA GLY A 105 6.22 -20.35 -10.43
C GLY A 105 4.72 -20.11 -10.24
N ASN A 106 3.90 -21.15 -10.42
CA ASN A 106 2.44 -21.09 -10.35
C ASN A 106 1.85 -21.88 -9.18
N LEU A 107 2.65 -22.16 -8.15
CA LEU A 107 2.27 -22.96 -6.98
C LEU A 107 0.95 -22.57 -6.33
N PHE A 108 0.55 -21.32 -6.45
CA PHE A 108 -0.69 -20.79 -5.85
C PHE A 108 -1.98 -21.33 -6.49
N TYR A 109 -1.90 -22.06 -7.60
CA TYR A 109 -3.03 -22.80 -8.16
C TYR A 109 -3.20 -24.19 -7.54
N ASP A 110 -2.13 -24.76 -6.95
CA ASP A 110 -2.09 -26.15 -6.54
C ASP A 110 -2.77 -26.39 -5.19
N SER A 111 -2.63 -25.45 -4.24
CA SER A 111 -3.29 -25.57 -2.94
C SER A 111 -3.49 -24.20 -2.24
N ILE A 112 -4.33 -24.20 -1.19
CA ILE A 112 -4.52 -23.04 -0.32
C ILE A 112 -3.24 -22.73 0.44
N GLU A 113 -2.50 -23.73 0.89
CA GLU A 113 -1.24 -23.60 1.61
C GLU A 113 -0.20 -22.91 0.73
N TYR A 114 -0.05 -23.32 -0.51
CA TYR A 114 0.86 -22.68 -1.46
C TYR A 114 0.43 -21.28 -1.85
N ARG A 115 -0.88 -21.00 -1.91
CA ARG A 115 -1.39 -19.64 -2.10
C ARG A 115 -1.02 -18.74 -0.92
N ARG A 116 -1.14 -19.24 0.31
CA ARG A 116 -0.72 -18.52 1.53
C ARG A 116 0.78 -18.28 1.57
N LEU A 117 1.59 -19.28 1.21
CA LEU A 117 3.05 -19.16 1.12
C LEU A 117 3.45 -18.10 0.10
N CYS A 118 2.91 -18.16 -1.11
CA CYS A 118 3.15 -17.17 -2.15
C CYS A 118 2.75 -15.76 -1.72
N CYS A 119 1.59 -15.61 -1.08
CA CYS A 119 1.11 -14.33 -0.56
C CYS A 119 2.02 -13.81 0.58
N HIS A 120 2.47 -14.69 1.47
CA HIS A 120 3.38 -14.33 2.55
C HIS A 120 4.68 -13.74 2.01
N ILE A 121 5.34 -14.46 1.11
CA ILE A 121 6.64 -14.05 0.56
C ILE A 121 6.50 -12.80 -0.31
N ARG A 122 5.50 -12.77 -1.20
CA ARG A 122 5.40 -11.70 -2.21
C ARG A 122 4.66 -10.45 -1.74
N LYS A 123 3.88 -10.52 -0.64
CA LYS A 123 3.07 -9.40 -0.16
C LYS A 123 3.30 -9.07 1.30
N LEU A 124 3.10 -10.05 2.22
CA LEU A 124 3.09 -9.74 3.65
C LEU A 124 4.46 -9.32 4.17
N GLU A 125 5.53 -9.95 3.69
CA GLU A 125 6.87 -9.61 4.10
C GLU A 125 7.29 -8.21 3.61
N PRO A 126 7.20 -7.86 2.31
CA PRO A 126 7.49 -6.50 1.87
C PRO A 126 6.55 -5.45 2.49
N LEU A 127 5.28 -5.80 2.77
CA LEU A 127 4.34 -4.91 3.44
C LEU A 127 4.80 -4.56 4.86
N LYS A 128 5.31 -5.54 5.63
CA LYS A 128 5.89 -5.29 6.96
C LYS A 128 7.04 -4.28 6.90
N ARG A 129 7.92 -4.39 5.90
CA ARG A 129 9.02 -3.42 5.69
C ARG A 129 8.47 -2.04 5.34
N ALA A 130 7.46 -1.99 4.48
CA ALA A 130 6.83 -0.73 4.07
C ALA A 130 6.18 0.01 5.25
N PHE A 131 5.64 -0.71 6.24
CA PHE A 131 4.97 -0.11 7.41
C PHE A 131 5.91 0.26 8.55
N GLN A 132 7.22 0.01 8.44
CA GLN A 132 8.14 0.41 9.50
C GLN A 132 8.05 1.92 9.77
N GLY A 133 7.78 2.28 11.03
CA GLY A 133 7.63 3.67 11.47
C GLY A 133 6.26 4.29 11.20
N MET A 134 5.33 3.59 10.51
CA MET A 134 3.98 4.10 10.26
C MET A 134 3.04 3.81 11.44
N LYS A 135 2.14 4.74 11.70
CA LYS A 135 1.08 4.64 12.72
C LYS A 135 -0.31 4.53 12.09
N VAL A 136 -0.44 5.01 10.85
CA VAL A 136 -1.70 5.06 10.09
C VAL A 136 -1.41 4.70 8.62
N TRP A 137 -2.32 3.96 8.02
CA TRP A 137 -2.35 3.70 6.57
C TRP A 137 -3.79 3.55 6.07
#